data_e1840cdea73657e546edd660eab82a79
#
_entry.id   e1840cdea73657e546edd660eab82a79
#
_cell.length_a   1.000
_cell.length_b   1.000
_cell.length_c   1.000
_cell.angle_alpha   90.00
_cell.angle_beta   90.00
_cell.angle_gamma   90.00
#
_symmetry.space_group_name_H-M   'P 1'
#
loop_
_entity.id
_entity.type
_entity.pdbx_description
1 polymer ?
#
loop_
_entity_poly.entity_id
_entity_poly.type
_entity_poly.pdbx_seq_one_letter_code
_entity_poly.pdbx_strand_id
1 'polypeptide(L)'
;MKPGPNWNYEKGVREQADWDNHARFVDDLFDRGLIMLAGPFVPEGAGALVILNVETAEEARALYANDPWAHRDILLLAEAKEWTIFLDAHGRLMK
;
A
#
# COMPACT_ATOMS: atom_id res chain seq x y z
N MET A 1 -6.09 -1.82 -0.01
CA MET A 1 -5.48 -2.87 0.82
C MET A 1 -6.44 -3.27 1.90
N LYS A 2 -6.50 -4.52 2.23
CA LYS A 2 -7.34 -5.03 3.32
C LYS A 2 -6.53 -5.98 4.19
N PRO A 3 -6.87 -6.13 5.49
CA PRO A 3 -6.22 -7.12 6.33
C PRO A 3 -6.44 -8.53 5.77
N GLY A 4 -5.40 -9.34 5.79
CA GLY A 4 -5.49 -10.74 5.43
C GLY A 4 -5.84 -11.61 6.63
N PRO A 5 -5.97 -12.93 6.43
CA PRO A 5 -6.32 -13.83 7.52
C PRO A 5 -5.31 -13.86 8.66
N ASN A 6 -4.07 -13.46 8.41
CA ASN A 6 -3.03 -13.47 9.44
C ASN A 6 -2.79 -12.13 10.11
N TRP A 7 -3.63 -11.13 9.83
CA TRP A 7 -3.58 -9.87 10.57
C TRP A 7 -3.96 -10.10 12.03
N ASN A 8 -3.11 -9.61 12.94
CA ASN A 8 -3.37 -9.73 14.36
C ASN A 8 -4.06 -8.46 14.87
N TYR A 9 -5.36 -8.56 15.16
CA TYR A 9 -6.15 -7.41 15.60
C TYR A 9 -5.84 -6.94 17.03
N GLU A 10 -5.04 -7.71 17.77
CA GLU A 10 -4.62 -7.33 19.12
C GLU A 10 -3.36 -6.49 19.11
N LYS A 11 -2.74 -6.30 17.94
CA LYS A 11 -1.49 -5.55 17.78
C LYS A 11 -1.67 -4.41 16.79
N GLY A 12 -0.89 -3.36 16.99
CA GLY A 12 -0.84 -2.25 16.06
C GLY A 12 -0.12 -2.62 14.75
N VAL A 13 -0.17 -1.73 13.79
CA VAL A 13 0.42 -1.94 12.46
C VAL A 13 1.90 -2.31 12.56
N ARG A 14 2.67 -1.54 13.34
CA ARG A 14 4.12 -1.75 13.44
C ARG A 14 4.50 -2.96 14.27
N GLU A 15 3.56 -3.58 14.93
CA GLU A 15 3.79 -4.76 15.76
C GLU A 15 3.37 -6.06 15.06
N GLN A 16 2.84 -5.97 13.85
CA GLN A 16 2.52 -7.14 13.05
C GLN A 16 3.80 -7.90 12.70
N ALA A 17 3.65 -9.22 12.53
CA ALA A 17 4.78 -10.04 12.12
C ALA A 17 5.40 -9.48 10.82
N ASP A 18 6.72 -9.55 10.75
CA ASP A 18 7.49 -9.16 9.56
C ASP A 18 7.32 -7.68 9.15
N TRP A 19 7.01 -6.83 10.13
CA TRP A 19 6.88 -5.39 9.87
C TRP A 19 8.12 -4.80 9.21
N ASP A 20 9.33 -5.16 9.69
CA ASP A 20 10.56 -4.55 9.17
C ASP A 20 10.75 -4.81 7.67
N ASN A 21 10.47 -6.01 7.21
CA ASN A 21 10.60 -6.32 5.79
C ASN A 21 9.52 -5.65 4.96
N HIS A 22 8.29 -5.58 5.49
CA HIS A 22 7.21 -4.84 4.85
C HIS A 22 7.58 -3.35 4.73
N ALA A 23 8.07 -2.76 5.81
CA ALA A 23 8.45 -1.34 5.82
C ALA A 23 9.55 -1.05 4.80
N ARG A 24 10.56 -1.92 4.70
CA ARG A 24 11.62 -1.76 3.69
C ARG A 24 11.08 -1.84 2.28
N PHE A 25 10.16 -2.74 2.03
CA PHE A 25 9.51 -2.87 0.72
C PHE A 25 8.78 -1.57 0.36
N VAL A 26 8.00 -1.02 1.28
CA VAL A 26 7.24 0.20 1.04
C VAL A 26 8.19 1.40 0.88
N ASP A 27 9.19 1.50 1.74
CA ASP A 27 10.18 2.59 1.67
C ASP A 27 10.92 2.57 0.34
N ASP A 28 11.28 1.38 -0.16
CA ASP A 28 11.93 1.26 -1.46
C ASP A 28 11.05 1.77 -2.59
N LEU A 29 9.78 1.41 -2.59
CA LEU A 29 8.83 1.91 -3.59
C LEU A 29 8.70 3.43 -3.51
N PHE A 30 8.65 3.97 -2.30
CA PHE A 30 8.55 5.40 -2.10
C PHE A 30 9.81 6.12 -2.61
N ASP A 31 10.98 5.61 -2.27
CA ASP A 31 12.26 6.19 -2.69
C ASP A 31 12.43 6.15 -4.22
N ARG A 32 11.86 5.16 -4.86
CA ARG A 32 11.88 5.03 -6.33
C ARG A 32 10.82 5.90 -7.02
N GLY A 33 10.04 6.64 -6.26
CA GLY A 33 9.01 7.52 -6.81
C GLY A 33 7.75 6.78 -7.26
N LEU A 34 7.56 5.54 -6.85
CA LEU A 34 6.41 4.73 -7.25
C LEU A 34 5.22 4.90 -6.31
N ILE A 35 5.44 5.33 -5.08
CA ILE A 35 4.36 5.66 -4.14
C ILE A 35 4.26 7.17 -4.03
N MET A 36 3.07 7.69 -4.26
CA MET A 36 2.77 9.11 -4.12
C MET A 36 2.29 9.44 -2.71
N LEU A 37 1.34 8.65 -2.22
CA LEU A 37 0.75 8.78 -0.90
C LEU A 37 0.39 7.38 -0.42
N ALA A 38 0.55 7.13 0.87
CA ALA A 38 0.14 5.86 1.44
C ALA A 38 -0.12 6.02 2.93
N GLY A 39 -1.04 5.25 3.46
CA GLY A 39 -1.30 5.23 4.88
C GLY A 39 -2.42 4.28 5.25
N PRO A 40 -2.46 3.87 6.52
CA PRO A 40 -3.54 3.00 7.00
C PRO A 40 -4.82 3.79 7.20
N PHE A 41 -5.94 3.09 7.03
CA PHE A 41 -7.23 3.64 7.44
C PHE A 41 -7.35 3.63 8.96
N VAL A 42 -8.26 4.44 9.47
CA VAL A 42 -8.57 4.51 10.89
C VAL A 42 -9.93 3.85 11.12
N PRO A 43 -10.09 2.99 12.12
CA PRO A 43 -9.06 2.52 13.06
C PRO A 43 -8.09 1.51 12.44
N GLU A 44 -7.01 1.22 13.16
CA GLU A 44 -6.06 0.21 12.71
C GLU A 44 -6.78 -1.13 12.47
N GLY A 45 -6.34 -1.84 11.43
CA GLY A 45 -6.99 -3.08 11.02
C GLY A 45 -8.10 -2.87 9.98
N ALA A 46 -8.40 -1.63 9.63
CA ALA A 46 -9.39 -1.33 8.59
C ALA A 46 -8.80 -1.36 7.17
N GLY A 47 -7.50 -1.60 7.04
CA GLY A 47 -6.82 -1.63 5.76
C GLY A 47 -6.00 -0.37 5.50
N ALA A 48 -5.65 -0.15 4.24
CA ALA A 48 -4.81 0.96 3.86
C ALA A 48 -5.12 1.42 2.44
N LEU A 49 -4.80 2.67 2.17
CA LEU A 49 -4.85 3.24 0.83
C LEU A 49 -3.43 3.53 0.36
N VAL A 50 -3.13 3.15 -0.87
CA VAL A 50 -1.85 3.45 -1.50
C VAL A 50 -2.13 4.05 -2.88
N ILE A 51 -1.53 5.19 -3.14
CA ILE A 51 -1.63 5.85 -4.44
C ILE A 51 -0.28 5.68 -5.13
N LEU A 52 -0.30 4.92 -6.22
CA LEU A 52 0.91 4.56 -6.96
C LEU A 52 1.04 5.39 -8.23
N ASN A 53 2.28 5.69 -8.57
CA ASN A 53 2.63 6.32 -9.84
C ASN A 53 3.08 5.24 -10.82
N VAL A 54 2.11 4.49 -11.32
CA VAL A 54 2.32 3.46 -12.34
C VAL A 54 1.25 3.61 -13.42
N GLU A 55 1.42 2.95 -14.55
CA GLU A 55 0.55 3.19 -15.70
C GLU A 55 -0.75 2.39 -15.65
N THR A 56 -0.75 1.22 -15.03
CA THR A 56 -1.91 0.34 -15.05
C THR A 56 -2.16 -0.29 -13.68
N ALA A 57 -3.41 -0.73 -13.48
CA ALA A 57 -3.76 -1.48 -12.28
C ALA A 57 -3.01 -2.81 -12.21
N GLU A 58 -2.68 -3.41 -13.36
CA GLU A 58 -1.90 -4.64 -13.38
C GLU A 58 -0.49 -4.45 -12.85
N GLU A 59 0.14 -3.32 -13.19
CA GLU A 59 1.45 -2.99 -12.64
C GLU A 59 1.39 -2.82 -11.13
N ALA A 60 0.34 -2.19 -10.63
CA ALA A 60 0.14 -2.03 -9.20
C ALA A 60 0.05 -3.39 -8.51
N ARG A 61 -0.72 -4.31 -9.06
CA ARG A 61 -0.85 -5.67 -8.52
C ARG A 61 0.47 -6.41 -8.56
N ALA A 62 1.20 -6.30 -9.65
CA ALA A 62 2.50 -6.96 -9.80
C ALA A 62 3.51 -6.45 -8.77
N LEU A 63 3.54 -5.14 -8.52
CA LEU A 63 4.42 -4.57 -7.51
C LEU A 63 4.10 -5.10 -6.12
N TYR A 64 2.84 -5.03 -5.72
CA TYR A 64 2.45 -5.42 -4.36
C TYR A 64 2.43 -6.92 -4.14
N ALA A 65 2.46 -7.72 -5.18
CA ALA A 65 2.63 -9.16 -5.04
C ALA A 65 3.97 -9.52 -4.39
N ASN A 66 4.94 -8.63 -4.44
CA ASN A 66 6.26 -8.83 -3.85
C ASN A 66 6.35 -8.36 -2.39
N ASP A 67 5.29 -7.76 -1.85
CA ASP A 67 5.28 -7.34 -0.45
C ASP A 67 5.39 -8.56 0.46
N PRO A 68 6.35 -8.58 1.40
CA PRO A 68 6.43 -9.66 2.38
C PRO A 68 5.12 -9.94 3.11
N TRP A 69 4.32 -8.90 3.36
CA TRP A 69 3.02 -9.08 4.00
C TRP A 69 1.99 -9.74 3.09
N ALA A 70 2.11 -9.58 1.78
CA ALA A 70 1.26 -10.32 0.84
C ALA A 70 1.59 -11.82 0.88
N HIS A 71 2.87 -12.15 0.95
CA HIS A 71 3.31 -13.55 1.03
C HIS A 71 2.89 -14.23 2.33
N ARG A 72 2.68 -13.46 3.38
CA ARG A 72 2.31 -13.97 4.70
C ARG A 72 0.83 -13.81 5.01
N ASP A 73 0.04 -13.34 4.05
CA ASP A 73 -1.39 -13.10 4.21
C ASP A 73 -1.73 -12.17 5.39
N ILE A 74 -0.86 -11.18 5.63
CA ILE A 74 -1.07 -10.18 6.67
C ILE A 74 -1.84 -9.00 6.13
N LEU A 75 -1.42 -8.47 4.97
CA LEU A 75 -2.12 -7.38 4.29
C LEU A 75 -2.18 -7.72 2.81
N LEU A 76 -3.36 -7.63 2.22
CA LEU A 76 -3.59 -8.02 0.84
C LEU A 76 -4.10 -6.85 0.02
N LEU A 77 -3.71 -6.81 -1.25
CA LEU A 77 -4.28 -5.87 -2.19
C LEU A 77 -5.69 -6.33 -2.54
N ALA A 78 -6.68 -5.61 -2.03
CA ALA A 78 -8.09 -5.96 -2.24
C ALA A 78 -8.58 -5.50 -3.61
N GLU A 79 -8.15 -4.32 -4.03
CA GLU A 79 -8.63 -3.69 -5.25
C GLU A 79 -7.59 -2.72 -5.77
N ALA A 80 -7.42 -2.66 -7.08
CA ALA A 80 -6.59 -1.67 -7.74
C ALA A 80 -7.38 -1.05 -8.87
N LYS A 81 -7.44 0.27 -8.89
CA LYS A 81 -8.17 1.04 -9.91
C LYS A 81 -7.27 2.13 -10.46
N GLU A 82 -7.44 2.42 -11.73
CA GLU A 82 -6.83 3.61 -12.31
C GLU A 82 -7.61 4.83 -11.86
N TRP A 83 -6.89 5.88 -11.47
CA TRP A 83 -7.48 7.08 -10.93
C TRP A 83 -6.92 8.31 -11.66
N THR A 84 -7.80 9.07 -12.27
CA THR A 84 -7.43 10.33 -12.91
C THR A 84 -7.64 11.46 -11.92
N ILE A 85 -6.56 12.19 -11.61
CA ILE A 85 -6.61 13.28 -10.65
C ILE A 85 -6.88 14.57 -11.40
N PHE A 86 -7.98 15.25 -11.08
CA PHE A 86 -8.34 16.54 -11.66
C PHE A 86 -7.88 17.72 -10.82
N LEU A 87 -7.84 17.56 -9.51
CA LEU A 87 -7.49 18.63 -8.59
C LEU A 87 -6.35 18.17 -7.70
N ASP A 88 -5.28 18.93 -7.68
CA ASP A 88 -4.11 18.67 -6.87
C ASP A 88 -3.60 19.99 -6.30
N ALA A 89 -3.66 20.11 -4.96
CA ALA A 89 -3.25 21.35 -4.29
C ALA A 89 -1.78 21.70 -4.55
N HIS A 90 -0.96 20.72 -4.86
CA HIS A 90 0.46 20.94 -5.16
C HIS A 90 0.73 21.21 -6.63
N GLY A 91 -0.25 20.99 -7.50
CA GLY A 91 -0.14 21.26 -8.94
C GLY A 91 0.88 20.41 -9.66
N ARG A 92 1.22 19.24 -9.14
CA ARG A 92 2.31 18.43 -9.70
C ARG A 92 1.87 17.15 -10.39
N LEU A 93 0.73 16.63 -10.00
CA LEU A 93 0.24 15.34 -10.53
C LEU A 93 -0.65 15.53 -11.75
N MET A 94 -1.19 16.69 -11.91
CA MET A 94 -2.07 17.01 -13.05
C MET A 94 -1.26 17.11 -14.33
N LYS A 95 -1.66 16.36 -15.33
CA LYS A 95 -1.01 16.42 -16.64
C LYS A 95 -2.03 16.35 -17.75
#